data_125be269a2d35051c250d46094978fec
#
_entry.id   125be269a2d35051c250d46094978fec
#
_cell.length_a   1.000
_cell.length_b   1.000
_cell.length_c   1.000
_cell.angle_alpha   90.00
_cell.angle_beta   90.00
_cell.angle_gamma   90.00
#
_symmetry.space_group_name_H-M   'P 1'
#
loop_
_entity.id
_entity.type
_entity.pdbx_description
1 polymer ?
#
loop_
_entity_poly.entity_id
_entity_poly.type
_entity_poly.pdbx_seq_one_letter_code
_entity_poly.pdbx_strand_id
1 'polypeptide(L)'
;MSSTLPERARALEAPGSERPQTRRPIQFLREFLRRPREIGSIVPSSRFLEERLVDVSAAARARLIVEFGPGTGGTTRALLRALPFDARLLAIELNPSFAADLEAFADPRLAVHRGSALDLQDALAQRMLPAPDVVISGIPFSTMPQETGRAILRAVWAALPPGGRFVAYQFRDAVGVLGRDILRQPEVSLALLNVPPMRIYCWRKPAAA
;
A
#
# COMPACT_ATOMS: atom_id res chain seq x y z
N MET A 1 -62.21 -9.23 50.17
CA MET A 1 -60.78 -9.06 50.58
C MET A 1 -59.94 -9.50 49.44
N SER A 2 -59.67 -8.56 48.55
CA SER A 2 -58.90 -8.80 47.31
C SER A 2 -57.54 -8.16 47.45
N SER A 3 -56.51 -8.95 47.29
CA SER A 3 -55.13 -8.53 47.26
C SER A 3 -54.70 -8.43 45.79
N THR A 4 -54.45 -7.22 45.34
CA THR A 4 -53.87 -6.91 44.03
C THR A 4 -52.33 -6.78 44.15
N LEU A 5 -51.61 -7.62 43.41
CA LEU A 5 -50.17 -7.53 43.25
C LEU A 5 -49.80 -6.47 42.23
N PRO A 6 -48.65 -5.78 42.35
CA PRO A 6 -48.23 -4.72 41.45
C PRO A 6 -47.51 -5.26 40.20
N GLU A 7 -47.75 -4.53 39.15
CA GLU A 7 -47.28 -4.65 37.79
C GLU A 7 -45.74 -4.61 37.67
N ARG A 8 -45.15 -5.54 36.95
CA ARG A 8 -43.70 -5.61 36.68
C ARG A 8 -43.31 -4.48 35.74
N ALA A 9 -42.41 -3.65 36.18
CA ALA A 9 -41.68 -2.69 35.34
C ALA A 9 -40.87 -3.48 34.28
N ARG A 10 -41.19 -3.27 33.00
CA ARG A 10 -40.33 -3.67 31.87
C ARG A 10 -39.16 -2.72 31.81
N ALA A 11 -37.96 -3.24 32.08
CA ALA A 11 -36.71 -2.55 31.77
C ALA A 11 -36.57 -2.43 30.24
N LEU A 12 -36.49 -1.20 29.78
CA LEU A 12 -36.10 -0.86 28.41
C LEU A 12 -34.60 -1.17 28.23
N GLU A 13 -34.32 -2.23 27.49
CA GLU A 13 -32.97 -2.50 27.01
C GLU A 13 -32.60 -1.42 25.99
N ALA A 14 -31.53 -0.68 26.30
CA ALA A 14 -30.91 0.26 25.39
C ALA A 14 -30.29 -0.47 24.19
N PRO A 15 -30.42 0.02 22.94
CA PRO A 15 -29.81 -0.61 21.80
C PRO A 15 -28.29 -0.57 21.93
N GLY A 16 -27.67 -1.75 21.85
CA GLY A 16 -26.23 -1.94 21.93
C GLY A 16 -25.52 -1.09 20.89
N SER A 17 -24.53 -0.35 21.36
CA SER A 17 -23.61 0.39 20.52
C SER A 17 -22.80 -0.56 19.65
N GLU A 18 -23.19 -0.70 18.39
CA GLU A 18 -22.35 -1.38 17.38
C GLU A 18 -21.05 -0.60 17.21
N ARG A 19 -19.96 -1.14 17.73
CA ARG A 19 -18.61 -0.67 17.42
C ARG A 19 -18.36 -0.90 15.92
N PRO A 20 -17.82 0.10 15.18
CA PRO A 20 -17.58 -0.06 13.75
C PRO A 20 -16.62 -1.22 13.50
N GLN A 21 -17.05 -2.17 12.67
CA GLN A 21 -16.26 -3.35 12.28
C GLN A 21 -15.12 -2.95 11.35
N THR A 22 -14.03 -2.47 11.89
CA THR A 22 -12.78 -2.13 11.16
C THR A 22 -12.00 -3.37 10.67
N ARG A 23 -12.49 -4.58 10.93
CA ARG A 23 -11.81 -5.84 10.56
C ARG A 23 -12.06 -6.35 9.14
N ARG A 24 -13.11 -5.88 8.44
CA ARG A 24 -13.49 -6.38 7.11
C ARG A 24 -12.51 -6.08 5.96
N PRO A 25 -11.87 -4.90 5.87
CA PRO A 25 -10.94 -4.60 4.78
C PRO A 25 -9.69 -5.47 4.77
N ILE A 26 -9.15 -5.77 5.95
CA ILE A 26 -7.93 -6.58 6.11
C ILE A 26 -8.17 -8.05 5.77
N GLN A 27 -9.36 -8.58 6.09
CA GLN A 27 -9.72 -9.96 5.73
C GLN A 27 -9.81 -10.15 4.22
N PHE A 28 -10.42 -9.21 3.49
CA PHE A 28 -10.52 -9.26 2.03
C PHE A 28 -9.16 -9.21 1.35
N LEU A 29 -8.29 -8.32 1.79
CA LEU A 29 -6.92 -8.20 1.25
C LEU A 29 -6.07 -9.45 1.57
N ARG A 30 -6.25 -10.06 2.76
CA ARG A 30 -5.65 -11.35 3.10
C ARG A 30 -6.14 -12.51 2.21
N GLU A 31 -7.44 -12.55 1.89
CA GLU A 31 -8.03 -13.57 1.03
C GLU A 31 -7.53 -13.44 -0.41
N PHE A 32 -7.43 -12.22 -0.93
CA PHE A 32 -6.82 -11.89 -2.21
C PHE A 32 -5.37 -12.40 -2.30
N LEU A 33 -4.57 -12.16 -1.27
CA LEU A 33 -3.16 -12.58 -1.24
C LEU A 33 -2.99 -14.10 -1.02
N ARG A 34 -4.01 -14.79 -0.51
CA ARG A 34 -4.02 -16.27 -0.37
C ARG A 34 -4.30 -17.00 -1.69
N ARG A 35 -4.96 -16.35 -2.65
CA ARG A 35 -5.35 -16.95 -3.93
C ARG A 35 -4.90 -16.11 -5.15
N PRO A 36 -3.61 -15.78 -5.25
CA PRO A 36 -3.11 -14.89 -6.29
C PRO A 36 -3.32 -15.45 -7.71
N ARG A 37 -3.30 -16.77 -7.87
CA ARG A 37 -3.46 -17.44 -9.18
C ARG A 37 -4.90 -17.43 -9.71
N GLU A 38 -5.91 -17.34 -8.85
CA GLU A 38 -7.31 -17.34 -9.25
C GLU A 38 -7.80 -15.97 -9.73
N ILE A 39 -7.11 -14.89 -9.33
CA ILE A 39 -7.53 -13.50 -9.61
C ILE A 39 -6.60 -12.78 -10.59
N GLY A 40 -5.63 -13.47 -11.19
CA GLY A 40 -4.86 -12.98 -12.33
C GLY A 40 -3.91 -11.79 -12.06
N SER A 41 -3.41 -11.59 -10.84
CA SER A 41 -2.70 -10.35 -10.49
C SER A 41 -1.31 -10.50 -9.90
N ILE A 42 -0.73 -11.69 -9.79
CA ILE A 42 0.69 -11.84 -9.49
C ILE A 42 1.38 -12.44 -10.72
N VAL A 43 1.42 -11.66 -11.78
CA VAL A 43 2.43 -11.87 -12.81
C VAL A 43 3.71 -11.23 -12.27
N PRO A 44 4.83 -11.96 -12.17
CA PRO A 44 6.10 -11.35 -11.81
C PRO A 44 6.37 -10.16 -12.71
N SER A 45 6.80 -9.05 -12.14
CA SER A 45 7.15 -7.86 -12.92
C SER A 45 8.19 -8.23 -13.94
N SER A 46 7.95 -7.88 -15.20
CA SER A 46 8.97 -8.08 -16.22
C SER A 46 10.17 -7.16 -15.94
N ARG A 47 11.36 -7.56 -16.39
CA ARG A 47 12.57 -6.72 -16.30
C ARG A 47 12.33 -5.30 -16.84
N PHE A 48 11.56 -5.18 -17.89
CA PHE A 48 11.21 -3.87 -18.49
C PHE A 48 10.32 -3.02 -17.57
N LEU A 49 9.38 -3.65 -16.85
CA LEU A 49 8.56 -2.95 -15.86
C LEU A 49 9.44 -2.51 -14.68
N GLU A 50 10.30 -3.39 -14.18
CA GLU A 50 11.20 -3.09 -13.07
C GLU A 50 12.14 -1.91 -13.40
N GLU A 51 12.81 -1.93 -14.57
CA GLU A 51 13.66 -0.83 -15.06
C GLU A 51 12.86 0.47 -15.17
N ARG A 52 11.65 0.42 -15.72
CA ARG A 52 10.79 1.59 -15.86
C ARG A 52 10.35 2.16 -14.52
N LEU A 53 10.08 1.30 -13.52
CA LEU A 53 9.74 1.75 -12.16
C LEU A 53 10.93 2.44 -11.48
N VAL A 54 12.14 1.91 -11.64
CA VAL A 54 13.37 2.54 -11.16
C VAL A 54 13.54 3.95 -11.75
N ASP A 55 13.34 4.11 -13.06
CA ASP A 55 13.47 5.40 -13.75
C ASP A 55 12.40 6.41 -13.28
N VAL A 56 11.13 6.02 -13.32
CA VAL A 56 10.00 6.90 -12.97
C VAL A 56 10.05 7.32 -11.50
N SER A 57 10.47 6.42 -10.62
CA SER A 57 10.67 6.72 -9.20
C SER A 57 11.88 7.61 -8.92
N ALA A 58 12.84 7.70 -9.85
CA ALA A 58 14.16 8.29 -9.64
C ALA A 58 14.90 7.65 -8.45
N ALA A 59 14.82 6.32 -8.33
CA ALA A 59 15.37 5.55 -7.22
C ALA A 59 16.85 5.86 -6.92
N ALA A 60 17.65 6.11 -7.95
CA ALA A 60 19.08 6.44 -7.81
C ALA A 60 19.36 7.74 -7.03
N ARG A 61 18.33 8.55 -6.73
CA ARG A 61 18.46 9.83 -6.00
C ARG A 61 17.70 9.82 -4.67
N ALA A 62 16.98 8.75 -4.38
CA ALA A 62 16.18 8.64 -3.16
C ALA A 62 17.05 8.21 -1.98
N ARG A 63 16.78 8.75 -0.81
CA ARG A 63 17.37 8.32 0.48
C ARG A 63 16.50 7.30 1.17
N LEU A 64 15.18 7.42 0.99
CA LEU A 64 14.21 6.47 1.51
C LEU A 64 13.12 6.20 0.48
N ILE A 65 12.97 4.92 0.14
CA ILE A 65 11.83 4.42 -0.63
C ILE A 65 10.98 3.54 0.27
N VAL A 66 9.66 3.67 0.14
CA VAL A 66 8.70 2.69 0.71
C VAL A 66 8.06 1.93 -0.45
N GLU A 67 8.05 0.61 -0.38
CA GLU A 67 7.40 -0.26 -1.36
C GLU A 67 6.21 -0.98 -0.73
N PHE A 68 5.02 -0.85 -1.32
CA PHE A 68 3.80 -1.55 -0.92
C PHE A 68 3.55 -2.78 -1.79
N GLY A 69 3.43 -3.93 -1.16
CA GLY A 69 3.13 -5.20 -1.82
C GLY A 69 4.22 -5.66 -2.78
N PRO A 70 5.48 -5.78 -2.33
CA PRO A 70 6.60 -6.27 -3.13
C PRO A 70 6.39 -7.69 -3.69
N GLY A 71 5.54 -8.51 -3.06
CA GLY A 71 5.28 -9.87 -3.46
C GLY A 71 6.56 -10.70 -3.50
N THR A 72 6.91 -11.25 -4.68
CA THR A 72 8.13 -12.05 -4.87
C THR A 72 9.42 -11.24 -4.87
N GLY A 73 9.36 -9.93 -4.74
CA GLY A 73 10.51 -9.05 -4.58
C GLY A 73 11.27 -8.70 -5.87
N GLY A 74 10.67 -8.86 -7.04
CA GLY A 74 11.29 -8.46 -8.31
C GLY A 74 11.61 -6.97 -8.33
N THR A 75 10.61 -6.13 -8.07
CA THR A 75 10.76 -4.68 -7.96
C THR A 75 11.70 -4.30 -6.81
N THR A 76 11.59 -4.97 -5.65
CA THR A 76 12.50 -4.75 -4.51
C THR A 76 13.96 -4.91 -4.91
N ARG A 77 14.31 -6.01 -5.61
CA ARG A 77 15.68 -6.24 -6.11
C ARG A 77 16.13 -5.17 -7.09
N ALA A 78 15.25 -4.75 -8.00
CA ALA A 78 15.57 -3.70 -8.96
C ALA A 78 15.84 -2.36 -8.27
N LEU A 79 15.03 -2.00 -7.28
CA LEU A 79 15.21 -0.81 -6.46
C LEU A 79 16.52 -0.86 -5.67
N LEU A 80 16.82 -1.97 -5.00
CA LEU A 80 18.07 -2.13 -4.24
C LEU A 80 19.32 -2.02 -5.12
N ARG A 81 19.27 -2.48 -6.38
CA ARG A 81 20.37 -2.28 -7.34
C ARG A 81 20.58 -0.83 -7.73
N ALA A 82 19.51 -0.04 -7.78
CA ALA A 82 19.55 1.35 -8.21
C ALA A 82 19.79 2.35 -7.07
N LEU A 83 19.39 2.00 -5.85
CA LEU A 83 19.52 2.85 -4.67
C LEU A 83 20.98 3.13 -4.31
N PRO A 84 21.30 4.37 -3.85
CA PRO A 84 22.59 4.68 -3.22
C PRO A 84 22.90 3.72 -2.06
N PHE A 85 24.18 3.57 -1.74
CA PHE A 85 24.63 2.62 -0.70
C PHE A 85 24.16 3.02 0.72
N ASP A 86 23.95 4.31 0.97
CA ASP A 86 23.49 4.89 2.23
C ASP A 86 21.95 5.08 2.28
N ALA A 87 21.24 4.75 1.21
CA ALA A 87 19.79 4.83 1.14
C ALA A 87 19.11 3.63 1.82
N ARG A 88 17.82 3.75 2.07
CA ARG A 88 17.00 2.72 2.71
C ARG A 88 15.78 2.38 1.86
N LEU A 89 15.36 1.11 1.94
CA LEU A 89 14.11 0.60 1.36
C LEU A 89 13.28 -0.04 2.47
N LEU A 90 12.08 0.48 2.70
CA LEU A 90 11.08 -0.13 3.58
C LEU A 90 10.04 -0.85 2.73
N ALA A 91 10.02 -2.17 2.79
CA ALA A 91 9.03 -3.01 2.15
C ALA A 91 7.88 -3.30 3.12
N ILE A 92 6.64 -2.98 2.74
CA ILE A 92 5.43 -3.29 3.53
C ILE A 92 4.67 -4.40 2.79
N GLU A 93 4.66 -5.61 3.39
CA GLU A 93 4.07 -6.80 2.78
C GLU A 93 3.09 -7.46 3.74
N LEU A 94 1.88 -7.69 3.24
CA LEU A 94 0.80 -8.28 4.04
C LEU A 94 0.89 -9.81 4.11
N ASN A 95 1.44 -10.45 3.07
CA ASN A 95 1.59 -11.90 3.02
C ASN A 95 2.83 -12.33 3.82
N PRO A 96 2.67 -13.11 4.91
CA PRO A 96 3.80 -13.50 5.76
C PRO A 96 4.88 -14.31 5.04
N SER A 97 4.49 -15.13 4.03
CA SER A 97 5.43 -15.93 3.26
C SER A 97 6.32 -15.03 2.39
N PHE A 98 5.73 -14.09 1.64
CA PHE A 98 6.50 -13.14 0.86
C PHE A 98 7.37 -12.21 1.73
N ALA A 99 6.86 -11.80 2.91
CA ALA A 99 7.66 -11.02 3.84
C ALA A 99 8.89 -11.80 4.32
N ALA A 100 8.76 -13.10 4.61
CA ALA A 100 9.88 -13.94 4.98
C ALA A 100 10.90 -14.12 3.82
N ASP A 101 10.41 -14.27 2.59
CA ASP A 101 11.26 -14.35 1.41
C ASP A 101 12.07 -13.05 1.18
N LEU A 102 11.46 -11.89 1.46
CA LEU A 102 12.13 -10.58 1.38
C LEU A 102 13.20 -10.41 2.47
N GLU A 103 12.92 -10.85 3.69
CA GLU A 103 13.91 -10.82 4.77
C GLU A 103 15.15 -11.66 4.44
N ALA A 104 14.99 -12.72 3.65
CA ALA A 104 16.09 -13.57 3.18
C ALA A 104 17.00 -12.89 2.14
N PHE A 105 16.68 -11.69 1.62
CA PHE A 105 17.56 -10.96 0.69
C PHE A 105 18.88 -10.52 1.32
N ALA A 106 18.94 -10.45 2.65
CA ALA A 106 20.13 -10.11 3.42
C ALA A 106 20.82 -8.78 2.98
N ASP A 107 20.05 -7.82 2.44
CA ASP A 107 20.55 -6.49 2.11
C ASP A 107 20.35 -5.56 3.33
N PRO A 108 21.40 -4.95 3.89
CA PRO A 108 21.30 -4.11 5.08
C PRO A 108 20.47 -2.83 4.87
N ARG A 109 20.22 -2.44 3.63
CA ARG A 109 19.37 -1.29 3.29
C ARG A 109 17.89 -1.63 3.30
N LEU A 110 17.52 -2.94 3.25
CA LEU A 110 16.15 -3.41 3.23
C LEU A 110 15.64 -3.61 4.65
N ALA A 111 14.52 -2.97 4.97
CA ALA A 111 13.70 -3.28 6.13
C ALA A 111 12.35 -3.84 5.67
N VAL A 112 11.86 -4.90 6.30
CA VAL A 112 10.57 -5.49 5.98
C VAL A 112 9.59 -5.23 7.12
N HIS A 113 8.42 -4.70 6.80
CA HIS A 113 7.28 -4.58 7.71
C HIS A 113 6.19 -5.57 7.29
N ARG A 114 5.87 -6.51 8.17
CA ARG A 114 4.80 -7.50 7.96
C ARG A 114 3.46 -6.86 8.34
N GLY A 115 2.76 -6.28 7.37
CA GLY A 115 1.54 -5.55 7.65
C GLY A 115 0.87 -4.95 6.43
N SER A 116 -0.09 -4.09 6.69
CA SER A 116 -0.89 -3.41 5.68
C SER A 116 -0.20 -2.11 5.22
N ALA A 117 -0.47 -1.69 3.97
CA ALA A 117 -0.10 -0.34 3.52
C ALA A 117 -0.74 0.79 4.38
N LEU A 118 -1.78 0.49 5.15
CA LEU A 118 -2.35 1.41 6.13
C LEU A 118 -1.41 1.67 7.31
N ASP A 119 -0.48 0.75 7.58
CA ASP A 119 0.46 0.85 8.69
C ASP A 119 1.68 1.74 8.36
N LEU A 120 1.65 2.46 7.23
CA LEU A 120 2.78 3.26 6.72
C LEU A 120 3.42 4.15 7.80
N GLN A 121 2.61 4.92 8.52
CA GLN A 121 3.12 5.87 9.53
C GLN A 121 3.74 5.12 10.71
N ASP A 122 3.07 4.07 11.18
CA ASP A 122 3.57 3.24 12.29
C ASP A 122 4.85 2.50 11.90
N ALA A 123 4.92 1.99 10.67
CA ALA A 123 6.10 1.30 10.14
C ALA A 123 7.32 2.23 10.03
N LEU A 124 7.11 3.49 9.64
CA LEU A 124 8.14 4.53 9.63
C LEU A 124 8.58 4.90 11.06
N ALA A 125 7.62 5.18 11.93
CA ALA A 125 7.87 5.58 13.31
C ALA A 125 8.61 4.51 14.13
N GLN A 126 8.19 3.24 14.05
CA GLN A 126 8.84 2.11 14.72
C GLN A 126 10.31 1.93 14.35
N ARG A 127 10.71 2.39 13.16
CA ARG A 127 12.07 2.28 12.65
C ARG A 127 12.84 3.60 12.67
N MET A 128 12.22 4.65 13.24
CA MET A 128 12.79 6.01 13.26
C MET A 128 13.23 6.48 11.87
N LEU A 129 12.44 6.11 10.84
CA LEU A 129 12.71 6.51 9.45
C LEU A 129 12.11 7.89 9.18
N PRO A 130 12.77 8.72 8.37
CA PRO A 130 12.25 10.03 7.96
C PRO A 130 11.06 9.88 7.00
N ALA A 131 10.51 11.02 6.55
CA ALA A 131 9.56 11.04 5.46
C ALA A 131 10.18 10.44 4.18
N PRO A 132 9.48 9.52 3.47
CA PRO A 132 10.03 8.87 2.29
C PRO A 132 10.07 9.81 1.08
N ASP A 133 11.16 9.78 0.32
CA ASP A 133 11.26 10.51 -0.95
C ASP A 133 10.30 9.94 -2.00
N VAL A 134 10.10 8.61 -1.93
CA VAL A 134 9.27 7.87 -2.88
C VAL A 134 8.46 6.80 -2.16
N VAL A 135 7.19 6.68 -2.54
CA VAL A 135 6.37 5.50 -2.24
C VAL A 135 6.01 4.81 -3.55
N ILE A 136 6.32 3.51 -3.66
CA ILE A 136 5.98 2.69 -4.83
C ILE A 136 4.93 1.67 -4.42
N SER A 137 3.92 1.47 -5.25
CA SER A 137 2.80 0.57 -4.93
C SER A 137 2.51 -0.43 -6.04
N GLY A 138 2.67 -1.72 -5.71
CA GLY A 138 2.19 -2.86 -6.49
C GLY A 138 0.86 -3.43 -6.00
N ILE A 139 0.23 -2.85 -4.98
CA ILE A 139 -1.03 -3.37 -4.44
C ILE A 139 -2.20 -3.10 -5.39
N PRO A 140 -3.12 -4.06 -5.58
CA PRO A 140 -4.20 -3.95 -6.55
C PRO A 140 -5.38 -3.14 -5.99
N PHE A 141 -5.42 -1.83 -6.22
CA PHE A 141 -6.51 -0.95 -5.76
C PHE A 141 -7.88 -1.34 -6.29
N SER A 142 -7.95 -2.06 -7.42
CA SER A 142 -9.22 -2.53 -7.98
C SER A 142 -9.90 -3.66 -7.20
N THR A 143 -9.19 -4.29 -6.27
CA THR A 143 -9.67 -5.47 -5.54
C THR A 143 -9.96 -5.19 -4.07
N MET A 144 -9.77 -3.95 -3.62
CA MET A 144 -10.06 -3.55 -2.25
C MET A 144 -11.26 -2.60 -2.17
N PRO A 145 -11.91 -2.46 -1.01
CA PRO A 145 -12.93 -1.44 -0.79
C PRO A 145 -12.40 -0.04 -1.11
N GLN A 146 -13.20 0.79 -1.77
CA GLN A 146 -12.78 2.14 -2.18
C GLN A 146 -12.29 2.99 -1.00
N GLU A 147 -12.96 2.90 0.16
CA GLU A 147 -12.55 3.63 1.36
C GLU A 147 -11.16 3.21 1.88
N THR A 148 -10.83 1.92 1.79
CA THR A 148 -9.49 1.43 2.12
C THR A 148 -8.45 2.01 1.15
N GLY A 149 -8.75 1.98 -0.15
CA GLY A 149 -7.88 2.58 -1.17
C GLY A 149 -7.67 4.08 -0.93
N ARG A 150 -8.74 4.83 -0.66
CA ARG A 150 -8.67 6.27 -0.33
C ARG A 150 -7.86 6.53 0.94
N ALA A 151 -8.03 5.72 1.98
CA ALA A 151 -7.26 5.83 3.22
C ALA A 151 -5.76 5.62 2.98
N ILE A 152 -5.38 4.61 2.19
CA ILE A 152 -3.99 4.39 1.79
C ILE A 152 -3.44 5.59 1.02
N LEU A 153 -4.17 6.11 0.03
CA LEU A 153 -3.73 7.26 -0.76
C LEU A 153 -3.55 8.52 0.09
N ARG A 154 -4.45 8.78 1.06
CA ARG A 154 -4.31 9.89 2.01
C ARG A 154 -3.07 9.70 2.90
N ALA A 155 -2.85 8.48 3.41
CA ALA A 155 -1.66 8.19 4.24
C ALA A 155 -0.36 8.40 3.45
N VAL A 156 -0.30 7.93 2.21
CA VAL A 156 0.84 8.17 1.31
C VAL A 156 1.07 9.67 1.09
N TRP A 157 0.00 10.41 0.74
CA TRP A 157 0.14 11.84 0.45
C TRP A 157 0.55 12.66 1.67
N ALA A 158 0.08 12.27 2.84
CA ALA A 158 0.51 12.87 4.11
C ALA A 158 1.98 12.59 4.41
N ALA A 159 2.45 11.35 4.19
CA ALA A 159 3.82 10.93 4.47
C ALA A 159 4.87 11.56 3.56
N LEU A 160 4.52 11.83 2.30
CA LEU A 160 5.46 12.38 1.32
C LEU A 160 5.84 13.83 1.66
N PRO A 161 7.12 14.21 1.60
CA PRO A 161 7.57 15.60 1.68
C PRO A 161 7.24 16.36 0.39
N PRO A 162 7.33 17.70 0.37
CA PRO A 162 7.34 18.48 -0.87
C PRO A 162 8.37 17.93 -1.85
N GLY A 163 7.99 17.76 -3.12
CA GLY A 163 8.82 17.14 -4.16
C GLY A 163 8.83 15.62 -4.16
N GLY A 164 8.32 14.96 -3.10
CA GLY A 164 8.21 13.51 -2.99
C GLY A 164 7.28 12.91 -4.06
N ARG A 165 7.46 11.63 -4.34
CA ARG A 165 6.74 10.93 -5.41
C ARG A 165 5.94 9.75 -4.90
N PHE A 166 4.74 9.59 -5.45
CA PHE A 166 3.98 8.34 -5.37
C PHE A 166 3.93 7.71 -6.75
N VAL A 167 4.39 6.47 -6.86
CA VAL A 167 4.38 5.69 -8.09
C VAL A 167 3.53 4.45 -7.88
N ALA A 168 2.50 4.27 -8.70
CA ALA A 168 1.68 3.06 -8.66
C ALA A 168 1.66 2.40 -10.03
N TYR A 169 1.77 1.06 -10.08
CA TYR A 169 1.70 0.32 -11.32
C TYR A 169 0.56 -0.69 -11.26
N GLN A 170 -0.32 -0.65 -12.26
CA GLN A 170 -1.55 -1.43 -12.26
C GLN A 170 -2.00 -1.77 -13.68
N PHE A 171 -2.70 -2.90 -13.81
CA PHE A 171 -3.40 -3.25 -15.04
C PHE A 171 -4.67 -2.40 -15.22
N ARG A 172 -5.45 -2.20 -14.15
CA ARG A 172 -6.71 -1.43 -14.15
C ARG A 172 -6.50 -0.01 -13.64
N ASP A 173 -7.36 0.94 -14.05
CA ASP A 173 -7.28 2.36 -13.72
C ASP A 173 -7.80 2.73 -12.31
N ALA A 174 -8.00 1.78 -11.43
CA ALA A 174 -8.62 2.04 -10.13
C ALA A 174 -7.86 3.08 -9.29
N VAL A 175 -6.53 3.03 -9.27
CA VAL A 175 -5.71 4.00 -8.51
C VAL A 175 -5.79 5.39 -9.10
N GLY A 176 -5.85 5.51 -10.44
CA GLY A 176 -6.03 6.80 -11.13
C GLY A 176 -7.37 7.45 -10.80
N VAL A 177 -8.43 6.64 -10.78
CA VAL A 177 -9.78 7.11 -10.41
C VAL A 177 -9.85 7.54 -8.95
N LEU A 178 -9.37 6.70 -8.02
CA LEU A 178 -9.39 7.00 -6.59
C LEU A 178 -8.49 8.19 -6.22
N GLY A 179 -7.41 8.38 -6.96
CA GLY A 179 -6.42 9.42 -6.67
C GLY A 179 -6.80 10.83 -7.12
N ARG A 180 -7.78 10.99 -8.01
CA ARG A 180 -8.13 12.31 -8.62
C ARG A 180 -8.38 13.40 -7.60
N ASP A 181 -9.14 13.09 -6.56
CA ASP A 181 -9.57 14.05 -5.56
C ASP A 181 -8.53 14.23 -4.42
N ILE A 182 -7.52 13.34 -4.36
CA ILE A 182 -6.56 13.27 -3.25
C ILE A 182 -5.17 13.72 -3.68
N LEU A 183 -4.70 13.27 -4.87
CA LEU A 183 -3.31 13.34 -5.29
C LEU A 183 -3.04 14.30 -6.45
N ARG A 184 -4.03 14.94 -7.02
CA ARG A 184 -3.96 15.70 -8.29
C ARG A 184 -3.84 14.79 -9.53
N GLN A 185 -3.40 15.38 -10.66
CA GLN A 185 -3.22 14.66 -11.93
C GLN A 185 -1.87 13.92 -11.93
N PRO A 186 -1.84 12.63 -12.28
CA PRO A 186 -0.60 11.89 -12.43
C PRO A 186 -0.01 12.06 -13.84
N GLU A 187 1.29 11.90 -13.95
CA GLU A 187 1.91 11.49 -15.20
C GLU A 187 1.64 9.99 -15.39
N VAL A 188 1.15 9.59 -16.57
CA VAL A 188 0.83 8.18 -16.86
C VAL A 188 1.70 7.68 -18.00
N SER A 189 2.33 6.54 -17.81
CA SER A 189 3.08 5.83 -18.84
C SER A 189 2.69 4.36 -18.91
N LEU A 190 3.04 3.69 -20.00
CA LEU A 190 2.70 2.29 -20.25
C LEU A 190 3.98 1.43 -20.29
N ALA A 191 3.96 0.32 -19.57
CA ALA A 191 4.93 -0.75 -19.70
C ALA A 191 4.36 -1.84 -20.62
N LEU A 192 4.55 -1.66 -21.93
CA LEU A 192 3.95 -2.53 -22.97
C LEU A 192 4.59 -3.93 -22.99
N LEU A 193 5.87 -4.04 -22.63
CA LEU A 193 6.61 -5.31 -22.59
C LEU A 193 6.39 -6.12 -21.29
N ASN A 194 5.36 -5.78 -20.55
CA ASN A 194 4.83 -6.59 -19.46
C ASN A 194 3.57 -7.31 -19.92
N VAL A 195 3.35 -8.54 -19.48
CA VAL A 195 2.14 -9.31 -19.84
C VAL A 195 1.34 -9.61 -18.57
N PRO A 196 0.14 -9.02 -18.42
CA PRO A 196 -0.47 -8.00 -19.29
C PRO A 196 0.27 -6.64 -19.23
N PRO A 197 0.07 -5.75 -20.21
CA PRO A 197 0.62 -4.39 -20.16
C PRO A 197 0.16 -3.65 -18.91
N MET A 198 1.09 -2.91 -18.27
CA MET A 198 0.81 -2.19 -17.03
C MET A 198 0.83 -0.68 -17.25
N ARG A 199 -0.10 0.01 -16.59
CA ARG A 199 -0.05 1.47 -16.46
C ARG A 199 0.80 1.82 -15.25
N ILE A 200 1.69 2.79 -15.41
CA ILE A 200 2.50 3.37 -14.35
C ILE A 200 2.01 4.79 -14.15
N TYR A 201 1.56 5.09 -12.96
CA TYR A 201 1.11 6.40 -12.52
C TYR A 201 2.18 7.01 -11.62
N CYS A 202 2.56 8.25 -11.89
CA CYS A 202 3.49 9.00 -11.07
C CYS A 202 2.85 10.32 -10.64
N TRP A 203 2.66 10.49 -9.34
CA TRP A 203 2.28 11.77 -8.73
C TRP A 203 3.48 12.38 -8.07
N ARG A 204 3.68 13.67 -8.26
CA ARG A 204 4.69 14.45 -7.54
C ARG A 204 4.00 15.45 -6.62
N LYS A 205 4.35 15.40 -5.33
CA LYS A 205 3.86 16.40 -4.39
C LYS A 205 4.51 17.75 -4.73
N PRO A 206 3.72 18.85 -4.82
CA PRO A 206 4.30 20.15 -5.13
C PRO A 206 5.43 20.51 -4.17
N ALA A 207 6.45 21.21 -4.68
CA ALA A 207 7.45 21.82 -3.81
C ALA A 207 6.75 22.82 -2.86
N ALA A 208 7.32 23.01 -1.68
CA ALA A 208 6.92 24.14 -0.85
C ALA A 208 7.24 25.44 -1.61
N ALA A 209 6.27 26.35 -1.64
CA ALA A 209 6.47 27.68 -2.23
C ALA A 209 7.47 28.47 -1.38
#